data_752d6dc094ced2535ce31fd835e50a50
#
_entry.id   752d6dc094ced2535ce31fd835e50a50
#
_cell.length_a   1.000
_cell.length_b   1.000
_cell.length_c   1.000
_cell.angle_alpha   90.00
_cell.angle_beta   90.00
_cell.angle_gamma   90.00
#
_symmetry.space_group_name_H-M   'P 1'
#
loop_
_entity.id
_entity.type
_entity.pdbx_description
1 polymer ?
#
loop_
_entity_poly.entity_id
_entity_poly.type
_entity_poly.pdbx_seq_one_letter_code
_entity_poly.pdbx_strand_id
1 'polypeptide(L)'
;KAGSRGCVACKKQLINNIVEYLRPIREKRQYYLEHMDEVEQILKEYKNYKFLNFKNQEEYINFLENIKLPWQESKEVRKNIIIQKAKYLGKSEKTLDFSNLNVLENNLNAEFNSNILSKEIQNCDLSVLINELKILAGNKQGTSKYESISEPLRLEYVLALIFGKKFGNDGLYSNLVYNENGLPISYAPGGKGDLIYKDFLIEATMIKNKNQQLNAETTSIARHSKELQEKQKIEQRTMLIAPVIHWDVALFFKFCSKEFDSKLAPISIDAFLKLIENSPTLDCFREKYDVVINQLLLKNTDDYIDCINKT
;
A
#
# COMPACT_ATOMS: atom_id res chain seq x y z
N LYS A 1 48.87 0.15 -7.84
CA LYS A 1 47.76 -0.76 -8.29
C LYS A 1 46.68 -0.99 -7.21
N ALA A 2 46.84 -0.51 -5.98
CA ALA A 2 45.78 -0.60 -4.94
C ALA A 2 44.70 0.46 -5.07
N GLY A 3 44.86 1.53 -5.85
CA GLY A 3 43.94 2.64 -5.97
C GLY A 3 42.65 2.35 -6.78
N SER A 4 42.64 1.34 -7.66
CA SER A 4 41.47 1.09 -8.51
C SER A 4 40.36 0.28 -7.79
N ARG A 5 40.70 -0.62 -6.87
CA ARG A 5 39.73 -1.43 -6.13
C ARG A 5 38.99 -0.62 -5.05
N GLY A 6 39.73 0.29 -4.39
CA GLY A 6 39.09 1.20 -3.43
C GLY A 6 38.06 2.13 -4.10
N CYS A 7 38.38 2.62 -5.31
CA CYS A 7 37.48 3.51 -6.05
C CYS A 7 36.15 2.85 -6.41
N VAL A 8 36.14 1.57 -6.82
CA VAL A 8 34.91 0.84 -7.17
C VAL A 8 34.04 0.56 -5.94
N ALA A 9 34.63 0.13 -4.84
CA ALA A 9 33.89 -0.14 -3.60
C ALA A 9 33.26 1.14 -3.04
N CYS A 10 33.99 2.25 -3.05
CA CYS A 10 33.49 3.53 -2.55
C CYS A 10 32.45 4.15 -3.47
N LYS A 11 32.59 4.00 -4.78
CA LYS A 11 31.55 4.41 -5.74
C LYS A 11 30.26 3.63 -5.50
N LYS A 12 30.34 2.32 -5.28
CA LYS A 12 29.21 1.46 -4.97
C LYS A 12 28.55 1.85 -3.65
N GLN A 13 29.34 2.22 -2.65
CA GLN A 13 28.84 2.69 -1.36
C GLN A 13 28.16 4.05 -1.46
N LEU A 14 28.70 5.00 -2.23
CA LEU A 14 28.05 6.28 -2.49
C LEU A 14 26.71 6.10 -3.21
N ILE A 15 26.65 5.24 -4.22
CA ILE A 15 25.42 4.89 -4.90
C ILE A 15 24.40 4.31 -3.92
N ASN A 16 24.82 3.39 -3.06
CA ASN A 16 23.93 2.83 -2.04
C ASN A 16 23.45 3.91 -1.04
N ASN A 17 24.30 4.82 -0.62
CA ASN A 17 23.91 5.91 0.28
C ASN A 17 22.90 6.86 -0.39
N ILE A 18 23.08 7.18 -1.67
CA ILE A 18 22.10 7.96 -2.46
C ILE A 18 20.76 7.21 -2.51
N VAL A 19 20.78 5.91 -2.78
CA VAL A 19 19.56 5.07 -2.79
C VAL A 19 18.88 5.05 -1.43
N GLU A 20 19.66 4.92 -0.34
CA GLU A 20 19.11 4.95 1.03
C GLU A 20 18.51 6.32 1.38
N TYR A 21 19.17 7.40 1.00
CA TYR A 21 18.65 8.77 1.18
C TYR A 21 17.34 8.98 0.41
N LEU A 22 17.22 8.36 -0.77
CA LEU A 22 16.03 8.43 -1.63
C LEU A 22 15.00 7.33 -1.34
N ARG A 23 15.30 6.40 -0.42
CA ARG A 23 14.48 5.24 -0.07
C ARG A 23 13.02 5.56 0.30
N PRO A 24 12.71 6.69 0.96
CA PRO A 24 11.31 7.06 1.22
C PRO A 24 10.49 7.28 -0.05
N ILE A 25 11.14 7.39 -1.21
CA ILE A 25 10.49 7.68 -2.48
C ILE A 25 10.60 6.44 -3.37
N ARG A 26 9.67 5.48 -3.16
CA ARG A 26 9.67 4.15 -3.80
C ARG A 26 9.75 4.20 -5.34
N GLU A 27 9.05 5.13 -5.96
CA GLU A 27 9.05 5.35 -7.42
C GLU A 27 10.44 5.76 -7.93
N LYS A 28 11.13 6.61 -7.20
CA LYS A 28 12.48 7.08 -7.53
C LYS A 28 13.52 5.97 -7.38
N ARG A 29 13.30 5.06 -6.41
CA ARG A 29 14.15 3.88 -6.27
C ARG A 29 14.02 2.94 -7.45
N GLN A 30 12.79 2.72 -7.94
CA GLN A 30 12.55 1.88 -9.11
C GLN A 30 13.21 2.48 -10.35
N TYR A 31 13.01 3.78 -10.60
CA TYR A 31 13.68 4.50 -11.66
C TYR A 31 15.21 4.36 -11.60
N TYR A 32 15.79 4.53 -10.41
CA TYR A 32 17.21 4.35 -10.19
C TYR A 32 17.71 2.95 -10.59
N LEU A 33 16.98 1.91 -10.23
CA LEU A 33 17.34 0.53 -10.54
C LEU A 33 17.27 0.25 -12.05
N GLU A 34 16.36 0.90 -12.73
CA GLU A 34 16.17 0.77 -14.19
C GLU A 34 17.16 1.64 -14.98
N HIS A 35 17.68 2.72 -14.39
CA HIS A 35 18.51 3.72 -15.05
C HIS A 35 19.89 3.88 -14.37
N MET A 36 20.47 2.76 -13.93
CA MET A 36 21.78 2.75 -13.23
C MET A 36 22.88 3.45 -14.06
N ASP A 37 22.88 3.30 -15.37
CA ASP A 37 23.88 3.89 -16.25
C ASP A 37 23.82 5.41 -16.27
N GLU A 38 22.60 5.99 -16.21
CA GLU A 38 22.41 7.44 -16.15
C GLU A 38 22.92 8.01 -14.83
N VAL A 39 22.66 7.34 -13.70
CA VAL A 39 23.19 7.72 -12.40
C VAL A 39 24.70 7.65 -12.38
N GLU A 40 25.28 6.61 -12.95
CA GLU A 40 26.73 6.49 -13.09
C GLU A 40 27.36 7.61 -13.94
N GLN A 41 26.63 8.05 -14.98
CA GLN A 41 27.10 9.17 -15.82
C GLN A 41 27.08 10.49 -15.07
N ILE A 42 26.01 10.77 -14.32
CA ILE A 42 25.94 11.95 -13.44
C ILE A 42 27.06 11.94 -12.40
N LEU A 43 27.32 10.79 -11.79
CA LEU A 43 28.43 10.64 -10.84
C LEU A 43 29.81 10.82 -11.51
N LYS A 44 29.94 10.52 -12.81
CA LYS A 44 31.17 10.80 -13.58
C LYS A 44 31.40 12.30 -13.82
N GLU A 45 30.32 13.08 -13.97
CA GLU A 45 30.40 14.55 -14.11
C GLU A 45 30.92 15.22 -12.85
N TYR A 46 30.68 14.61 -11.68
CA TYR A 46 31.28 15.01 -10.40
C TYR A 46 32.68 14.42 -10.15
N LYS A 47 33.44 14.09 -11.21
CA LYS A 47 34.78 13.47 -11.12
C LYS A 47 35.77 14.26 -10.25
N ASN A 48 35.61 15.57 -10.16
CA ASN A 48 36.43 16.43 -9.32
C ASN A 48 36.01 16.42 -7.85
N TYR A 49 34.80 15.94 -7.56
CA TYR A 49 34.42 15.56 -6.20
C TYR A 49 35.17 14.28 -5.86
N LYS A 50 36.09 14.41 -4.95
CA LYS A 50 36.76 13.27 -4.34
C LYS A 50 35.73 12.58 -3.48
N PHE A 51 34.91 11.70 -4.06
CA PHE A 51 33.80 10.95 -3.45
C PHE A 51 34.17 10.26 -2.14
N LEU A 52 35.45 10.21 -1.83
CA LEU A 52 36.04 9.60 -0.64
C LEU A 52 36.54 10.60 0.39
N ASN A 53 36.54 11.90 0.08
CA ASN A 53 37.17 12.92 0.89
C ASN A 53 36.25 14.10 1.20
N PHE A 54 35.00 13.83 1.53
CA PHE A 54 34.18 14.84 2.19
C PHE A 54 34.84 15.18 3.54
N LYS A 55 35.11 16.44 3.79
CA LYS A 55 35.82 16.90 4.99
C LYS A 55 35.03 16.64 6.27
N ASN A 56 33.72 16.60 6.16
CA ASN A 56 32.80 16.37 7.26
C ASN A 56 31.44 15.87 6.72
N GLN A 57 30.56 15.49 7.63
CA GLN A 57 29.22 15.01 7.33
C GLN A 57 28.33 16.07 6.66
N GLU A 58 28.52 17.33 6.97
CA GLU A 58 27.76 18.45 6.42
C GLU A 58 28.05 18.63 4.91
N GLU A 59 29.31 18.56 4.50
CA GLU A 59 29.70 18.61 3.08
C GLU A 59 29.10 17.46 2.29
N TYR A 60 29.03 16.26 2.89
CA TYR A 60 28.41 15.09 2.29
C TYR A 60 26.89 15.26 2.15
N ILE A 61 26.19 15.76 3.18
CA ILE A 61 24.75 16.05 3.14
C ILE A 61 24.46 17.11 2.08
N ASN A 62 25.22 18.21 2.05
CA ASN A 62 25.07 19.24 1.05
C ASN A 62 25.26 18.69 -0.38
N PHE A 63 26.19 17.77 -0.58
CA PHE A 63 26.36 17.09 -1.87
C PHE A 63 25.09 16.30 -2.24
N LEU A 64 24.58 15.47 -1.33
CA LEU A 64 23.37 14.68 -1.57
C LEU A 64 22.12 15.54 -1.85
N GLU A 65 22.01 16.69 -1.17
CA GLU A 65 20.89 17.62 -1.35
C GLU A 65 20.96 18.38 -2.67
N ASN A 66 22.17 18.65 -3.17
CA ASN A 66 22.39 19.42 -4.40
C ASN A 66 22.58 18.56 -5.64
N ILE A 67 22.73 17.25 -5.51
CA ILE A 67 22.86 16.37 -6.65
C ILE A 67 21.56 16.36 -7.47
N LYS A 68 21.62 16.83 -8.72
CA LYS A 68 20.47 16.81 -9.65
C LYS A 68 20.41 15.47 -10.33
N LEU A 69 19.58 14.60 -9.80
CA LEU A 69 19.29 13.31 -10.44
C LEU A 69 18.15 13.50 -11.46
N PRO A 70 18.13 12.76 -12.59
CA PRO A 70 17.14 12.94 -13.66
C PRO A 70 15.70 12.88 -13.18
N TRP A 71 15.42 12.05 -12.15
CA TRP A 71 14.11 11.89 -11.54
C TRP A 71 13.84 12.86 -10.37
N GLN A 72 14.81 13.74 -10.03
CA GLN A 72 14.64 14.70 -8.96
C GLN A 72 13.84 15.89 -9.48
N GLU A 73 12.56 15.92 -9.18
CA GLU A 73 11.72 17.05 -9.48
C GLU A 73 12.28 18.31 -8.80
N SER A 74 12.44 19.40 -9.57
CA SER A 74 12.81 20.66 -8.99
C SER A 74 11.76 21.11 -7.96
N LYS A 75 12.17 21.90 -6.95
CA LYS A 75 11.22 22.47 -5.98
C LYS A 75 10.06 23.20 -6.67
N GLU A 76 10.31 23.76 -7.83
CA GLU A 76 9.30 24.49 -8.63
C GLU A 76 8.29 23.54 -9.28
N VAL A 77 8.74 22.41 -9.84
CA VAL A 77 7.85 21.38 -10.37
C VAL A 77 6.96 20.82 -9.25
N ARG A 78 7.55 20.50 -8.08
CA ARG A 78 6.78 20.06 -6.91
C ARG A 78 5.75 21.12 -6.46
N LYS A 79 6.14 22.40 -6.39
CA LYS A 79 5.20 23.48 -6.06
C LYS A 79 4.04 23.56 -7.06
N ASN A 80 4.34 23.45 -8.35
CA ASN A 80 3.30 23.47 -9.39
C ASN A 80 2.32 22.31 -9.25
N ILE A 81 2.79 21.10 -8.99
CA ILE A 81 1.94 19.93 -8.73
C ILE A 81 1.06 20.17 -7.49
N ILE A 82 1.63 20.70 -6.40
CA ILE A 82 0.91 21.04 -5.18
C ILE A 82 -0.19 22.08 -5.48
N ILE A 83 0.13 23.12 -6.24
CA ILE A 83 -0.83 24.16 -6.64
C ILE A 83 -1.96 23.58 -7.48
N GLN A 84 -1.66 22.69 -8.44
CA GLN A 84 -2.67 22.04 -9.27
C GLN A 84 -3.60 21.15 -8.42
N LYS A 85 -3.05 20.35 -7.50
CA LYS A 85 -3.85 19.55 -6.56
C LYS A 85 -4.72 20.42 -5.65
N ALA A 86 -4.16 21.51 -5.13
CA ALA A 86 -4.91 22.45 -4.31
C ALA A 86 -6.07 23.10 -5.09
N LYS A 87 -5.85 23.51 -6.35
CA LYS A 87 -6.91 24.01 -7.24
C LYS A 87 -7.99 22.97 -7.50
N TYR A 88 -7.62 21.71 -7.74
CA TYR A 88 -8.57 20.61 -7.88
C TYR A 88 -9.46 20.46 -6.63
N LEU A 89 -8.89 20.67 -5.45
CA LEU A 89 -9.60 20.66 -4.16
C LEU A 89 -10.35 21.98 -3.85
N GLY A 90 -10.36 22.94 -4.78
CA GLY A 90 -11.01 24.24 -4.58
C GLY A 90 -10.26 25.18 -3.62
N LYS A 91 -8.99 24.90 -3.31
CA LYS A 91 -8.18 25.73 -2.41
C LYS A 91 -7.47 26.84 -3.18
N SER A 92 -7.36 28.02 -2.55
CA SER A 92 -6.58 29.14 -3.09
C SER A 92 -5.09 28.93 -2.84
N GLU A 93 -4.26 29.21 -3.85
CA GLU A 93 -2.80 29.20 -3.71
C GLU A 93 -2.32 30.09 -2.54
N LYS A 94 -3.01 31.21 -2.30
CA LYS A 94 -2.68 32.15 -1.22
C LYS A 94 -2.80 31.56 0.19
N THR A 95 -3.53 30.46 0.34
CA THR A 95 -3.73 29.78 1.63
C THR A 95 -2.72 28.67 1.87
N LEU A 96 -1.81 28.41 0.92
CA LEU A 96 -0.83 27.33 1.01
C LEU A 96 0.44 27.81 1.72
N ASP A 97 0.82 27.08 2.77
CA ASP A 97 2.09 27.32 3.45
C ASP A 97 3.21 26.50 2.82
N PHE A 98 4.04 27.12 2.02
CA PHE A 98 5.19 26.52 1.34
C PHE A 98 6.44 26.44 2.22
N SER A 99 6.38 26.79 3.50
CA SER A 99 7.53 26.72 4.42
C SER A 99 8.00 25.27 4.61
N ASN A 100 7.06 24.31 4.60
CA ASN A 100 7.37 22.87 4.67
C ASN A 100 6.64 22.11 3.54
N LEU A 101 7.30 22.01 2.39
CA LEU A 101 6.75 21.34 1.20
C LEU A 101 6.33 19.88 1.46
N ASN A 102 7.09 19.14 2.28
CA ASN A 102 6.77 17.73 2.53
C ASN A 102 5.46 17.58 3.32
N VAL A 103 5.27 18.38 4.35
CA VAL A 103 4.03 18.35 5.15
C VAL A 103 2.84 18.79 4.31
N LEU A 104 3.01 19.88 3.55
CA LEU A 104 1.96 20.40 2.68
C LEU A 104 1.57 19.37 1.61
N GLU A 105 2.54 18.77 0.94
CA GLU A 105 2.33 17.77 -0.09
C GLU A 105 1.61 16.53 0.48
N ASN A 106 2.05 16.02 1.63
CA ASN A 106 1.42 14.87 2.28
C ASN A 106 -0.04 15.14 2.65
N ASN A 107 -0.33 16.31 3.21
CA ASN A 107 -1.70 16.69 3.58
C ASN A 107 -2.60 16.83 2.35
N LEU A 108 -2.12 17.50 1.30
CA LEU A 108 -2.88 17.66 0.06
C LEU A 108 -3.06 16.33 -0.68
N ASN A 109 -2.06 15.45 -0.68
CA ASN A 109 -2.17 14.12 -1.26
C ASN A 109 -3.24 13.29 -0.54
N ALA A 110 -3.26 13.30 0.78
CA ALA A 110 -4.26 12.59 1.56
C ALA A 110 -5.67 13.08 1.24
N GLU A 111 -5.86 14.41 1.21
CA GLU A 111 -7.15 15.03 0.89
C GLU A 111 -7.57 14.79 -0.57
N PHE A 112 -6.63 14.90 -1.50
CA PHE A 112 -6.85 14.62 -2.92
C PHE A 112 -7.28 13.16 -3.14
N ASN A 113 -6.54 12.20 -2.57
CA ASN A 113 -6.84 10.79 -2.69
C ASN A 113 -8.22 10.45 -2.09
N SER A 114 -8.54 11.02 -0.92
CA SER A 114 -9.86 10.85 -0.29
C SER A 114 -10.99 11.42 -1.15
N ASN A 115 -10.79 12.59 -1.77
CA ASN A 115 -11.78 13.21 -2.65
C ASN A 115 -12.02 12.40 -3.92
N ILE A 116 -10.93 11.92 -4.56
CA ILE A 116 -11.02 11.06 -5.74
C ILE A 116 -11.76 9.76 -5.38
N LEU A 117 -11.34 9.08 -4.32
CA LEU A 117 -11.98 7.84 -3.88
C LEU A 117 -13.47 8.03 -3.62
N SER A 118 -13.86 9.13 -2.95
CA SER A 118 -15.27 9.44 -2.67
C SER A 118 -16.09 9.64 -3.94
N LYS A 119 -15.54 10.31 -4.95
CA LYS A 119 -16.19 10.47 -6.27
C LYS A 119 -16.36 9.13 -6.98
N GLU A 120 -15.33 8.29 -6.98
CA GLU A 120 -15.40 6.98 -7.61
C GLU A 120 -16.43 6.08 -6.92
N ILE A 121 -16.51 6.10 -5.58
CA ILE A 121 -17.53 5.37 -4.83
C ILE A 121 -18.95 5.81 -5.22
N GLN A 122 -19.17 7.11 -5.43
CA GLN A 122 -20.49 7.61 -5.88
C GLN A 122 -20.85 7.08 -7.27
N ASN A 123 -19.87 7.06 -8.19
CA ASN A 123 -20.06 6.76 -9.61
C ASN A 123 -20.01 5.26 -9.94
N CYS A 124 -19.55 4.40 -9.03
CA CYS A 124 -19.46 2.96 -9.29
C CYS A 124 -20.73 2.22 -8.90
N ASP A 125 -20.96 1.07 -9.55
CA ASP A 125 -22.02 0.13 -9.25
C ASP A 125 -21.50 -1.05 -8.43
N LEU A 126 -22.15 -1.40 -7.33
CA LEU A 126 -21.77 -2.52 -6.47
C LEU A 126 -21.77 -3.86 -7.23
N SER A 127 -22.71 -4.06 -8.15
CA SER A 127 -22.77 -5.27 -8.99
C SER A 127 -21.54 -5.43 -9.89
N VAL A 128 -21.03 -4.31 -10.43
CA VAL A 128 -19.80 -4.29 -11.24
C VAL A 128 -18.59 -4.64 -10.37
N LEU A 129 -18.50 -4.10 -9.16
CA LEU A 129 -17.41 -4.37 -8.22
C LEU A 129 -17.38 -5.83 -7.74
N ILE A 130 -18.56 -6.39 -7.44
CA ILE A 130 -18.72 -7.81 -7.10
C ILE A 130 -18.27 -8.70 -8.27
N ASN A 131 -18.66 -8.34 -9.50
CA ASN A 131 -18.22 -9.06 -10.69
C ASN A 131 -16.71 -8.99 -10.87
N GLU A 132 -16.10 -7.86 -10.58
CA GLU A 132 -14.63 -7.67 -10.64
C GLU A 132 -13.90 -8.59 -9.65
N LEU A 133 -14.39 -8.72 -8.41
CA LEU A 133 -13.85 -9.67 -7.46
C LEU A 133 -13.98 -11.13 -7.94
N LYS A 134 -15.11 -11.49 -8.59
CA LYS A 134 -15.30 -12.84 -9.17
C LYS A 134 -14.27 -13.13 -10.27
N ILE A 135 -13.90 -12.11 -11.06
CA ILE A 135 -12.85 -12.23 -12.08
C ILE A 135 -11.48 -12.43 -11.40
N LEU A 136 -11.15 -11.63 -10.36
CA LEU A 136 -9.90 -11.73 -9.61
C LEU A 136 -9.75 -13.06 -8.87
N ALA A 137 -10.86 -13.62 -8.37
CA ALA A 137 -10.89 -14.96 -7.79
C ALA A 137 -10.62 -16.08 -8.83
N GLY A 138 -10.82 -15.79 -10.12
CA GLY A 138 -10.72 -16.77 -11.20
C GLY A 138 -12.03 -17.53 -11.50
N ASN A 139 -13.14 -17.12 -10.88
CA ASN A 139 -14.43 -17.79 -10.99
C ASN A 139 -15.28 -17.33 -12.18
N LYS A 140 -14.88 -16.26 -12.85
CA LYS A 140 -15.59 -15.74 -14.00
C LYS A 140 -14.63 -15.34 -15.11
N GLN A 141 -14.91 -15.82 -16.32
CA GLN A 141 -14.30 -15.29 -17.53
C GLN A 141 -15.07 -14.07 -17.98
N GLY A 142 -14.38 -12.98 -18.29
CA GLY A 142 -14.99 -11.76 -18.78
C GLY A 142 -13.98 -10.62 -18.87
N THR A 143 -14.37 -9.54 -19.55
CA THR A 143 -13.55 -8.33 -19.64
C THR A 143 -13.71 -7.52 -18.36
N SER A 144 -12.61 -7.25 -17.69
CA SER A 144 -12.58 -6.38 -16.52
C SER A 144 -12.80 -4.92 -16.92
N LYS A 145 -13.64 -4.20 -16.17
CA LYS A 145 -13.76 -2.75 -16.31
C LYS A 145 -12.41 -2.05 -15.96
N TYR A 146 -11.61 -2.67 -15.13
CA TYR A 146 -10.36 -2.13 -14.60
C TYR A 146 -9.12 -2.89 -15.12
N GLU A 147 -9.18 -3.41 -16.34
CA GLU A 147 -8.11 -4.24 -16.94
C GLU A 147 -6.75 -3.51 -17.03
N SER A 148 -6.77 -2.18 -17.14
CA SER A 148 -5.55 -1.36 -17.15
C SER A 148 -4.82 -1.30 -15.80
N ILE A 149 -5.45 -1.78 -14.72
CA ILE A 149 -4.88 -1.80 -13.37
C ILE A 149 -4.36 -3.21 -13.10
N SER A 150 -3.11 -3.33 -12.60
CA SER A 150 -2.55 -4.63 -12.23
C SER A 150 -3.41 -5.34 -11.17
N GLU A 151 -3.52 -6.66 -11.25
CA GLU A 151 -4.43 -7.44 -10.39
C GLU A 151 -4.28 -7.14 -8.88
N PRO A 152 -3.06 -7.07 -8.29
CA PRO A 152 -2.94 -6.76 -6.88
C PRO A 152 -3.48 -5.37 -6.53
N LEU A 153 -3.09 -4.34 -7.31
CA LEU A 153 -3.55 -2.97 -7.11
C LEU A 153 -5.08 -2.85 -7.33
N ARG A 154 -5.60 -3.60 -8.29
CA ARG A 154 -7.02 -3.68 -8.59
C ARG A 154 -7.81 -4.32 -7.45
N LEU A 155 -7.28 -5.35 -6.78
CA LEU A 155 -7.91 -5.97 -5.62
C LEU A 155 -8.07 -4.95 -4.48
N GLU A 156 -7.00 -4.26 -4.09
CA GLU A 156 -7.05 -3.22 -3.04
C GLU A 156 -8.06 -2.12 -3.41
N TYR A 157 -8.05 -1.67 -4.67
CA TYR A 157 -8.94 -0.64 -5.16
C TYR A 157 -10.41 -1.05 -5.12
N VAL A 158 -10.73 -2.22 -5.64
CA VAL A 158 -12.11 -2.74 -5.66
C VAL A 158 -12.64 -2.96 -4.26
N LEU A 159 -11.81 -3.44 -3.33
CA LEU A 159 -12.20 -3.57 -1.91
C LEU A 159 -12.52 -2.21 -1.28
N ALA A 160 -11.70 -1.17 -1.52
CA ALA A 160 -11.98 0.18 -1.04
C ALA A 160 -13.32 0.70 -1.58
N LEU A 161 -13.59 0.51 -2.88
CA LEU A 161 -14.86 0.91 -3.49
C LEU A 161 -16.06 0.13 -2.93
N ILE A 162 -15.92 -1.17 -2.67
CA ILE A 162 -16.99 -2.01 -2.11
C ILE A 162 -17.35 -1.53 -0.70
N PHE A 163 -16.37 -1.35 0.18
CA PHE A 163 -16.65 -0.87 1.55
C PHE A 163 -17.33 0.50 1.53
N GLY A 164 -16.80 1.43 0.76
CA GLY A 164 -17.38 2.75 0.62
C GLY A 164 -18.77 2.75 0.01
N LYS A 165 -19.01 1.94 -1.02
CA LYS A 165 -20.34 1.84 -1.69
C LYS A 165 -21.38 1.14 -0.82
N LYS A 166 -20.99 0.09 -0.12
CA LYS A 166 -21.88 -0.75 0.69
C LYS A 166 -22.24 -0.10 2.03
N PHE A 167 -21.26 0.50 2.70
CA PHE A 167 -21.40 0.94 4.09
C PHE A 167 -21.16 2.44 4.30
N GLY A 168 -20.82 3.19 3.23
CA GLY A 168 -20.56 4.62 3.26
C GLY A 168 -19.07 4.95 3.40
N ASN A 169 -18.72 6.21 3.11
CA ASN A 169 -17.32 6.66 3.05
C ASN A 169 -16.73 7.06 4.42
N ASP A 170 -17.59 7.20 5.43
CA ASP A 170 -17.15 7.62 6.76
C ASP A 170 -16.25 6.57 7.41
N GLY A 171 -15.04 6.99 7.78
CA GLY A 171 -14.02 6.11 8.36
C GLY A 171 -13.29 5.20 7.35
N LEU A 172 -13.41 5.50 6.04
CA LEU A 172 -12.67 4.79 4.99
C LEU A 172 -11.35 5.50 4.70
N TYR A 173 -10.24 4.79 4.86
CA TYR A 173 -8.89 5.24 4.54
C TYR A 173 -8.20 4.20 3.66
N SER A 174 -7.98 4.56 2.40
CA SER A 174 -7.16 3.79 1.48
C SER A 174 -5.78 4.43 1.37
N ASN A 175 -4.74 3.63 1.42
CA ASN A 175 -3.37 4.08 1.23
C ASN A 175 -2.95 4.10 -0.26
N LEU A 176 -3.86 3.82 -1.18
CA LEU A 176 -3.65 3.93 -2.61
C LEU A 176 -3.45 5.39 -3.03
N VAL A 177 -2.59 5.59 -4.03
CA VAL A 177 -2.41 6.89 -4.69
C VAL A 177 -3.18 6.87 -6.00
N TYR A 178 -3.97 7.91 -6.24
CA TYR A 178 -4.83 8.02 -7.42
C TYR A 178 -4.32 9.08 -8.40
N ASN A 179 -4.55 8.86 -9.69
CA ASN A 179 -4.40 9.89 -10.69
C ASN A 179 -5.67 10.77 -10.79
N GLU A 180 -5.62 11.79 -11.65
CA GLU A 180 -6.73 12.73 -11.85
C GLU A 180 -8.01 12.08 -12.42
N ASN A 181 -7.86 10.91 -13.06
CA ASN A 181 -8.96 10.14 -13.63
C ASN A 181 -9.58 9.14 -12.63
N GLY A 182 -9.17 9.18 -11.36
CA GLY A 182 -9.68 8.30 -10.32
C GLY A 182 -9.12 6.87 -10.34
N LEU A 183 -8.10 6.61 -11.17
CA LEU A 183 -7.47 5.30 -11.23
C LEU A 183 -6.29 5.22 -10.26
N PRO A 184 -6.13 4.11 -9.53
CA PRO A 184 -4.98 3.92 -8.66
C PRO A 184 -3.72 3.70 -9.50
N ILE A 185 -2.62 4.36 -9.11
CA ILE A 185 -1.33 4.32 -9.79
C ILE A 185 -0.20 3.73 -8.95
N SER A 186 -0.40 3.63 -7.64
CA SER A 186 0.61 3.11 -6.72
C SER A 186 -0.02 2.49 -5.49
N TYR A 187 0.71 1.53 -4.91
CA TYR A 187 0.36 0.85 -3.67
C TYR A 187 0.56 1.75 -2.44
N ALA A 188 0.08 1.26 -1.30
CA ALA A 188 0.40 1.81 0.00
C ALA A 188 1.92 1.95 0.20
N PRO A 189 2.40 3.03 0.81
CA PRO A 189 3.78 3.11 1.29
C PRO A 189 4.07 1.97 2.26
N GLY A 190 5.27 1.37 2.16
CA GLY A 190 5.65 0.25 3.04
C GLY A 190 5.46 0.58 4.53
N GLY A 191 4.98 -0.39 5.30
CA GLY A 191 4.69 -0.25 6.73
C GLY A 191 3.31 0.33 7.08
N LYS A 192 2.41 0.44 6.11
CA LYS A 192 0.99 0.78 6.34
C LYS A 192 0.12 -0.31 5.75
N GLY A 193 -1.00 -0.62 6.41
CA GLY A 193 -2.01 -1.53 5.87
C GLY A 193 -2.67 -0.97 4.60
N ASP A 194 -3.22 -1.82 3.78
CA ASP A 194 -3.76 -1.44 2.47
C ASP A 194 -5.01 -0.57 2.61
N LEU A 195 -5.92 -0.98 3.50
CA LEU A 195 -7.21 -0.34 3.70
C LEU A 195 -7.61 -0.37 5.17
N ILE A 196 -8.06 0.77 5.69
CA ILE A 196 -8.70 0.86 7.01
C ILE A 196 -10.13 1.31 6.81
N TYR A 197 -11.08 0.58 7.39
CA TYR A 197 -12.47 0.96 7.41
C TYR A 197 -13.02 0.84 8.84
N LYS A 198 -13.15 1.99 9.52
CA LYS A 198 -13.55 2.07 10.94
C LYS A 198 -12.67 1.17 11.83
N ASP A 199 -13.24 0.09 12.37
CA ASP A 199 -12.57 -0.91 13.20
C ASP A 199 -12.00 -2.10 12.38
N PHE A 200 -11.97 -2.03 11.06
CA PHE A 200 -11.37 -3.03 10.18
C PHE A 200 -10.03 -2.56 9.63
N LEU A 201 -9.02 -3.40 9.74
CA LEU A 201 -7.81 -3.39 8.92
C LEU A 201 -7.97 -4.47 7.86
N ILE A 202 -7.89 -4.10 6.60
CA ILE A 202 -8.04 -5.01 5.48
C ILE A 202 -6.74 -4.99 4.71
N GLU A 203 -6.13 -6.16 4.59
CA GLU A 203 -4.93 -6.43 3.82
C GLU A 203 -5.31 -7.33 2.65
N ALA A 204 -4.78 -7.08 1.48
CA ALA A 204 -5.18 -7.75 0.25
C ALA A 204 -3.97 -8.23 -0.54
N THR A 205 -4.01 -9.46 -1.02
CA THR A 205 -2.92 -9.99 -1.84
C THR A 205 -3.45 -10.90 -2.96
N MET A 206 -2.78 -10.84 -4.10
CA MET A 206 -3.02 -11.78 -5.22
C MET A 206 -2.05 -12.97 -5.21
N ILE A 207 -1.25 -13.12 -4.15
CA ILE A 207 -0.29 -14.21 -4.01
C ILE A 207 -1.04 -15.54 -3.85
N LYS A 208 -0.88 -16.42 -4.85
CA LYS A 208 -1.44 -17.79 -4.87
C LYS A 208 -0.44 -18.87 -4.44
N ASN A 209 0.84 -18.51 -4.36
CA ASN A 209 1.88 -19.47 -3.94
C ASN A 209 1.93 -19.57 -2.42
N LYS A 210 1.87 -20.78 -1.90
CA LYS A 210 1.87 -21.10 -0.47
C LYS A 210 3.02 -20.45 0.31
N ASN A 211 4.25 -20.65 -0.14
CA ASN A 211 5.45 -20.16 0.56
C ASN A 211 5.56 -18.64 0.50
N GLN A 212 5.20 -18.04 -0.63
CA GLN A 212 5.20 -16.60 -0.79
C GLN A 212 4.13 -15.94 0.09
N GLN A 213 2.91 -16.51 0.12
CA GLN A 213 1.83 -15.95 0.95
C GLN A 213 2.19 -15.99 2.44
N LEU A 214 2.78 -17.10 2.91
CA LEU A 214 3.23 -17.22 4.30
C LEU A 214 4.37 -16.22 4.62
N ASN A 215 5.40 -16.14 3.78
CA ASN A 215 6.61 -15.39 4.10
C ASN A 215 6.48 -13.88 3.83
N ALA A 216 5.71 -13.47 2.82
CA ALA A 216 5.61 -12.08 2.42
C ALA A 216 4.56 -11.30 3.24
N GLU A 217 3.45 -11.96 3.60
CA GLU A 217 2.27 -11.24 4.11
C GLU A 217 2.08 -11.40 5.63
N THR A 218 2.24 -12.61 6.17
CA THR A 218 1.71 -12.94 7.49
C THR A 218 2.29 -12.11 8.64
N THR A 219 3.62 -11.97 8.70
CA THR A 219 4.29 -11.25 9.79
C THR A 219 4.07 -9.74 9.74
N SER A 220 4.01 -9.17 8.54
CA SER A 220 3.71 -7.74 8.35
C SER A 220 2.28 -7.41 8.77
N ILE A 221 1.31 -8.24 8.40
CA ILE A 221 -0.10 -8.06 8.75
C ILE A 221 -0.30 -8.18 10.26
N ALA A 222 0.28 -9.20 10.91
CA ALA A 222 0.19 -9.35 12.36
C ALA A 222 0.77 -8.13 13.10
N ARG A 223 1.89 -7.58 12.61
CA ARG A 223 2.49 -6.35 13.15
C ARG A 223 1.59 -5.14 12.93
N HIS A 224 1.05 -4.92 11.72
CA HIS A 224 0.14 -3.81 11.42
C HIS A 224 -1.11 -3.86 12.29
N SER A 225 -1.68 -5.07 12.48
CA SER A 225 -2.82 -5.29 13.36
C SER A 225 -2.52 -4.83 14.79
N LYS A 226 -1.39 -5.28 15.36
CA LYS A 226 -0.97 -4.91 16.70
C LYS A 226 -0.70 -3.42 16.85
N GLU A 227 0.05 -2.82 15.93
CA GLU A 227 0.36 -1.39 15.96
C GLU A 227 -0.90 -0.52 15.86
N LEU A 228 -1.88 -0.94 15.05
CA LEU A 228 -3.12 -0.20 14.90
C LEU A 228 -3.99 -0.31 16.17
N GLN A 229 -4.09 -1.51 16.76
CA GLN A 229 -4.80 -1.75 18.00
C GLN A 229 -4.23 -0.90 19.15
N GLU A 230 -2.91 -0.84 19.29
CA GLU A 230 -2.23 -0.02 20.29
C GLU A 230 -2.49 1.48 20.11
N LYS A 231 -2.53 1.96 18.85
CA LYS A 231 -2.78 3.37 18.52
C LYS A 231 -4.22 3.80 18.77
N GLN A 232 -5.17 2.99 18.33
CA GLN A 232 -6.59 3.37 18.34
C GLN A 232 -7.30 3.06 19.64
N LYS A 233 -6.76 2.14 20.44
CA LYS A 233 -7.36 1.66 21.71
C LYS A 233 -8.81 1.16 21.55
N ILE A 234 -9.14 0.67 20.37
CA ILE A 234 -10.43 0.04 20.05
C ILE A 234 -10.20 -1.41 19.67
N GLU A 235 -11.24 -2.22 19.75
CA GLU A 235 -11.20 -3.59 19.28
C GLU A 235 -11.05 -3.58 17.74
N GLN A 236 -9.88 -3.97 17.27
CA GLN A 236 -9.53 -3.98 15.85
C GLN A 236 -9.80 -5.36 15.24
N ARG A 237 -10.48 -5.38 14.09
CA ARG A 237 -10.65 -6.56 13.25
C ARG A 237 -9.68 -6.50 12.09
N THR A 238 -8.85 -7.51 11.93
CA THR A 238 -7.87 -7.58 10.83
C THR A 238 -8.21 -8.74 9.90
N MET A 239 -8.33 -8.43 8.61
CA MET A 239 -8.74 -9.35 7.57
C MET A 239 -7.67 -9.42 6.49
N LEU A 240 -7.11 -10.61 6.23
CA LEU A 240 -6.35 -10.85 5.00
C LEU A 240 -7.29 -11.43 3.95
N ILE A 241 -7.36 -10.79 2.78
CA ILE A 241 -8.16 -11.24 1.64
C ILE A 241 -7.22 -11.69 0.51
N ALA A 242 -7.39 -12.92 0.04
CA ALA A 242 -6.62 -13.48 -1.07
C ALA A 242 -7.50 -14.39 -1.97
N PRO A 243 -7.08 -14.69 -3.21
CA PRO A 243 -7.82 -15.63 -4.06
C PRO A 243 -7.99 -17.02 -3.43
N VAL A 244 -6.98 -17.47 -2.69
CA VAL A 244 -6.98 -18.72 -1.93
C VAL A 244 -6.19 -18.52 -0.64
N ILE A 245 -6.62 -19.15 0.45
CA ILE A 245 -5.89 -19.16 1.72
C ILE A 245 -5.28 -20.54 1.92
N HIS A 246 -3.98 -20.58 2.20
CA HIS A 246 -3.25 -21.81 2.46
C HIS A 246 -3.27 -22.20 3.95
N TRP A 247 -3.14 -23.50 4.22
CA TRP A 247 -3.21 -24.05 5.56
C TRP A 247 -2.22 -23.39 6.54
N ASP A 248 -0.96 -23.21 6.12
CA ASP A 248 0.08 -22.59 6.97
C ASP A 248 -0.25 -21.14 7.33
N VAL A 249 -0.87 -20.41 6.41
CA VAL A 249 -1.33 -19.03 6.63
C VAL A 249 -2.47 -19.00 7.66
N ALA A 250 -3.46 -19.88 7.50
CA ALA A 250 -4.55 -19.99 8.48
C ALA A 250 -4.05 -20.40 9.87
N LEU A 251 -3.12 -21.35 9.93
CA LEU A 251 -2.49 -21.77 11.19
C LEU A 251 -1.73 -20.62 11.87
N PHE A 252 -0.94 -19.84 11.09
CA PHE A 252 -0.23 -18.69 11.60
C PHE A 252 -1.19 -17.63 12.18
N PHE A 253 -2.24 -17.30 11.44
CA PHE A 253 -3.23 -16.31 11.91
C PHE A 253 -4.00 -16.82 13.14
N LYS A 254 -4.31 -18.10 13.20
CA LYS A 254 -4.91 -18.72 14.39
C LYS A 254 -4.02 -18.58 15.63
N PHE A 255 -2.71 -18.81 15.47
CA PHE A 255 -1.73 -18.59 16.54
C PHE A 255 -1.67 -17.13 16.96
N CYS A 256 -1.52 -16.20 16.01
CA CYS A 256 -1.45 -14.77 16.30
C CYS A 256 -2.74 -14.26 16.98
N SER A 257 -3.92 -14.70 16.54
CA SER A 257 -5.19 -14.29 17.15
C SER A 257 -5.29 -14.73 18.60
N LYS A 258 -4.80 -15.92 18.93
CA LYS A 258 -4.75 -16.42 20.32
C LYS A 258 -3.70 -15.69 21.17
N GLU A 259 -2.49 -15.53 20.63
CA GLU A 259 -1.36 -14.96 21.35
C GLU A 259 -1.53 -13.46 21.65
N PHE A 260 -2.13 -12.73 20.72
CA PHE A 260 -2.30 -11.27 20.84
C PHE A 260 -3.69 -10.87 21.31
N ASP A 261 -4.57 -11.83 21.62
CA ASP A 261 -5.99 -11.57 21.93
C ASP A 261 -6.61 -10.61 20.87
N SER A 262 -6.39 -10.91 19.60
CA SER A 262 -6.79 -10.05 18.49
C SER A 262 -7.78 -10.73 17.56
N LYS A 263 -8.69 -9.93 16.97
CA LYS A 263 -9.65 -10.40 15.96
C LYS A 263 -9.00 -10.42 14.57
N LEU A 264 -8.23 -11.46 14.28
CA LEU A 264 -7.41 -11.59 13.09
C LEU A 264 -7.74 -12.90 12.35
N ALA A 265 -8.25 -12.84 11.11
CA ALA A 265 -8.52 -14.02 10.30
C ALA A 265 -8.29 -13.79 8.80
N PRO A 266 -7.69 -14.79 8.08
CA PRO A 266 -7.57 -14.75 6.64
C PRO A 266 -8.84 -15.36 6.00
N ILE A 267 -9.31 -14.79 4.89
CA ILE A 267 -10.44 -15.29 4.12
C ILE A 267 -10.15 -15.28 2.63
N SER A 268 -10.78 -16.18 1.87
CA SER A 268 -10.72 -16.13 0.41
C SER A 268 -11.58 -14.99 -0.14
N ILE A 269 -11.33 -14.56 -1.38
CA ILE A 269 -12.20 -13.58 -2.07
C ILE A 269 -13.64 -14.11 -2.12
N ASP A 270 -13.85 -15.40 -2.30
CA ASP A 270 -15.19 -16.00 -2.35
C ASP A 270 -15.91 -15.96 -1.00
N ALA A 271 -15.20 -16.24 0.09
CA ALA A 271 -15.74 -16.08 1.44
C ALA A 271 -16.07 -14.62 1.72
N PHE A 272 -15.22 -13.69 1.32
CA PHE A 272 -15.49 -12.26 1.43
C PHE A 272 -16.74 -11.84 0.64
N LEU A 273 -16.89 -12.32 -0.60
CA LEU A 273 -18.09 -12.04 -1.42
C LEU A 273 -19.37 -12.50 -0.71
N LYS A 274 -19.38 -13.71 -0.14
CA LYS A 274 -20.52 -14.20 0.65
C LYS A 274 -20.80 -13.31 1.86
N LEU A 275 -19.76 -12.84 2.58
CA LEU A 275 -19.93 -11.93 3.70
C LEU A 275 -20.58 -10.62 3.25
N ILE A 276 -20.07 -9.99 2.19
CA ILE A 276 -20.57 -8.73 1.66
C ILE A 276 -22.00 -8.85 1.13
N GLU A 277 -22.29 -9.88 0.33
CA GLU A 277 -23.63 -10.09 -0.24
C GLU A 277 -24.69 -10.28 0.86
N ASN A 278 -24.34 -11.01 1.92
CA ASN A 278 -25.25 -11.34 3.02
C ASN A 278 -25.26 -10.32 4.17
N SER A 279 -24.55 -9.21 4.08
CA SER A 279 -24.46 -8.20 5.15
C SER A 279 -25.11 -6.89 4.70
N PRO A 280 -26.37 -6.62 5.07
CA PRO A 280 -27.02 -5.36 4.70
C PRO A 280 -26.44 -4.14 5.39
N THR A 281 -25.86 -4.29 6.59
CA THR A 281 -25.24 -3.24 7.39
C THR A 281 -23.83 -3.61 7.82
N LEU A 282 -23.07 -2.63 8.26
CA LEU A 282 -21.72 -2.85 8.79
C LEU A 282 -21.76 -3.69 10.08
N ASP A 283 -22.76 -3.50 10.94
CA ASP A 283 -22.88 -4.29 12.18
C ASP A 283 -23.14 -5.77 11.86
N CYS A 284 -24.01 -6.05 10.90
CA CYS A 284 -24.22 -7.42 10.41
C CYS A 284 -22.91 -8.01 9.81
N PHE A 285 -22.11 -7.20 9.11
CA PHE A 285 -20.82 -7.62 8.58
C PHE A 285 -19.83 -7.93 9.72
N ARG A 286 -19.78 -7.10 10.79
CA ARG A 286 -18.98 -7.35 12.00
C ARG A 286 -19.32 -8.67 12.65
N GLU A 287 -20.60 -8.88 12.93
CA GLU A 287 -21.09 -10.12 13.55
C GLU A 287 -20.70 -11.36 12.76
N LYS A 288 -20.88 -11.31 11.44
CA LYS A 288 -20.52 -12.44 10.56
C LYS A 288 -19.01 -12.66 10.50
N TYR A 289 -18.22 -11.59 10.49
CA TYR A 289 -16.78 -11.72 10.52
C TYR A 289 -16.29 -12.26 11.88
N ASP A 290 -16.92 -11.87 13.00
CA ASP A 290 -16.64 -12.45 14.30
C ASP A 290 -16.96 -13.97 14.34
N VAL A 291 -17.99 -14.42 13.61
CA VAL A 291 -18.24 -15.86 13.42
C VAL A 291 -17.08 -16.54 12.65
N VAL A 292 -16.53 -15.90 11.62
CA VAL A 292 -15.37 -16.42 10.87
C VAL A 292 -14.15 -16.54 11.79
N ILE A 293 -13.89 -15.55 12.63
CA ILE A 293 -12.81 -15.58 13.62
C ILE A 293 -13.01 -16.73 14.61
N ASN A 294 -14.21 -16.89 15.14
CA ASN A 294 -14.54 -18.00 16.04
C ASN A 294 -14.37 -19.36 15.36
N GLN A 295 -14.71 -19.49 14.08
CA GLN A 295 -14.46 -20.72 13.33
C GLN A 295 -12.96 -21.00 13.21
N LEU A 296 -12.12 -20.00 12.92
CA LEU A 296 -10.67 -20.14 12.90
C LEU A 296 -10.13 -20.64 14.25
N LEU A 297 -10.62 -20.06 15.35
CA LEU A 297 -10.12 -20.37 16.69
C LEU A 297 -10.56 -21.72 17.21
N LEU A 298 -11.80 -22.12 16.94
CA LEU A 298 -12.43 -23.33 17.54
C LEU A 298 -12.31 -24.57 16.68
N LYS A 299 -12.38 -24.46 15.35
CA LYS A 299 -12.24 -25.61 14.43
C LYS A 299 -10.78 -26.01 14.26
N ASN A 300 -10.54 -27.23 13.77
CA ASN A 300 -9.22 -27.55 13.25
C ASN A 300 -8.94 -26.72 11.97
N THR A 301 -7.66 -26.62 11.60
CA THR A 301 -7.27 -25.72 10.49
C THR A 301 -7.77 -26.23 9.14
N ASP A 302 -7.86 -27.55 8.94
CA ASP A 302 -8.37 -28.15 7.70
C ASP A 302 -9.85 -27.82 7.51
N ASP A 303 -10.68 -27.99 8.55
CA ASP A 303 -12.10 -27.65 8.50
C ASP A 303 -12.34 -26.14 8.26
N TYR A 304 -11.47 -25.28 8.82
CA TYR A 304 -11.52 -23.86 8.55
C TYR A 304 -11.23 -23.55 7.08
N ILE A 305 -10.13 -24.10 6.55
CA ILE A 305 -9.71 -23.91 5.15
C ILE A 305 -10.81 -24.41 4.20
N ASP A 306 -11.39 -25.56 4.49
CA ASP A 306 -12.50 -26.10 3.72
C ASP A 306 -13.72 -25.15 3.72
N CYS A 307 -13.97 -24.51 4.84
CA CYS A 307 -15.09 -23.58 4.97
C CYS A 307 -14.90 -22.28 4.17
N ILE A 308 -13.66 -21.77 4.09
CA ILE A 308 -13.38 -20.46 3.44
C ILE A 308 -12.95 -20.56 1.97
N ASN A 309 -12.49 -21.73 1.50
CA ASN A 309 -12.05 -21.94 0.11
C ASN A 309 -13.06 -22.73 -0.74
N LYS A 310 -13.99 -23.48 -0.11
CA LYS A 310 -15.06 -24.19 -0.82
C LYS A 310 -16.25 -23.28 -1.05
N THR A 311 -16.46 -22.92 -2.27
CA THR A 311 -17.64 -22.24 -2.80
C THR A 311 -18.41 -23.15 -3.74
#